data_1fbfcdf58050e2acd1d2907bad8242fc
#
_entry.id   1fbfcdf58050e2acd1d2907bad8242fc
#
_cell.length_a   1.000
_cell.length_b   1.000
_cell.length_c   1.000
_cell.angle_alpha   90.00
_cell.angle_beta   90.00
_cell.angle_gamma   90.00
#
_symmetry.space_group_name_H-M   'P 1'
#
loop_
_entity.id
_entity.type
_entity.pdbx_description
1 polymer ?
#
loop_
_entity_poly.entity_id
_entity_poly.type
_entity_poly.pdbx_seq_one_letter_code
_entity_poly.pdbx_strand_id
1 'polypeptide(L)'
;MSSRMKPLFWALTLIVVGFASPLFAQQKGQWVPGQFGLNAGVIPDPGITYANLALNYSAGQLNNSNGDRILQNVTGTYSFWVDENIFYYVPNHKFLGGYFMPYVVLSYASGSVVAALPPLLPGATSGINLSAGGSGFADMYVQPFNMGWHFGKRVDFVAGYAFTAPTGRYTAGASNNVGSGYWGNNITSGTTLYITKNKGTSANLATDWEIHGQKTVASPVTGQLSKITPGQAFTMEWGIGQVLPLKKNMSQLAQLGLVGYDQWQVSNNGGNYLLAGVPVAASRVPFYSVQGIGVQANYILPAKNLVAFFKYYDEYSAKARPEGRTIVFGFSWTLKIPKTQPPKS
;
A
#
# COMPACT_ATOMS: atom_id res chain seq x y z
N MET A 1 11.80 3.47 -41.18
CA MET A 1 12.18 3.61 -39.77
C MET A 1 13.08 2.43 -39.44
N SER A 2 14.33 2.69 -39.07
CA SER A 2 15.33 1.63 -38.87
C SER A 2 14.98 0.76 -37.65
N SER A 3 15.37 -0.51 -37.66
CA SER A 3 15.07 -1.47 -36.57
C SER A 3 15.61 -1.05 -35.20
N ARG A 4 16.58 -0.15 -35.16
CA ARG A 4 17.18 0.42 -33.94
C ARG A 4 16.33 1.54 -33.29
N MET A 5 15.39 2.16 -34.02
CA MET A 5 14.52 3.19 -33.45
C MET A 5 13.29 2.62 -32.70
N LYS A 6 12.90 1.38 -32.98
CA LYS A 6 11.75 0.77 -32.32
C LYS A 6 11.93 0.59 -30.80
N PRO A 7 13.05 0.02 -30.27
CA PRO A 7 13.22 -0.14 -28.83
C PRO A 7 13.39 1.20 -28.10
N LEU A 8 14.01 2.19 -28.72
CA LEU A 8 14.18 3.53 -28.15
C LEU A 8 12.82 4.26 -28.06
N PHE A 9 11.97 4.15 -29.06
CA PHE A 9 10.61 4.72 -29.07
C PHE A 9 9.74 4.09 -27.98
N TRP A 10 9.80 2.76 -27.81
CA TRP A 10 9.08 2.06 -26.75
C TRP A 10 9.62 2.36 -25.35
N ALA A 11 10.93 2.52 -25.18
CA ALA A 11 11.55 2.95 -23.93
C ALA A 11 11.13 4.38 -23.57
N LEU A 12 11.13 5.30 -24.53
CA LEU A 12 10.64 6.67 -24.34
C LEU A 12 9.15 6.71 -23.98
N THR A 13 8.34 5.88 -24.63
CA THR A 13 6.89 5.75 -24.34
C THR A 13 6.64 5.23 -22.93
N LEU A 14 7.40 4.23 -22.49
CA LEU A 14 7.31 3.70 -21.12
C LEU A 14 7.77 4.73 -20.07
N ILE A 15 8.81 5.50 -20.37
CA ILE A 15 9.31 6.56 -19.51
C ILE A 15 8.28 7.69 -19.44
N VAL A 16 7.76 8.18 -20.55
CA VAL A 16 6.79 9.28 -20.60
C VAL A 16 5.46 8.86 -19.98
N VAL A 17 4.99 7.63 -20.20
CA VAL A 17 3.77 7.09 -19.55
C VAL A 17 4.02 6.83 -18.06
N GLY A 18 5.23 6.42 -17.67
CA GLY A 18 5.62 6.22 -16.27
C GLY A 18 5.74 7.52 -15.48
N PHE A 19 6.23 8.60 -16.09
CA PHE A 19 6.44 9.90 -15.42
C PHE A 19 5.28 10.88 -15.57
N ALA A 20 4.40 10.71 -16.56
CA ALA A 20 3.20 11.54 -16.72
C ALA A 20 2.06 11.17 -15.76
N SER A 21 2.22 10.09 -15.00
CA SER A 21 1.27 9.69 -13.98
C SER A 21 1.70 10.25 -12.63
N PRO A 22 0.76 10.75 -11.81
CA PRO A 22 1.07 11.32 -10.51
C PRO A 22 1.74 10.29 -9.59
N LEU A 23 2.44 10.78 -8.59
CA LEU A 23 3.26 10.07 -7.61
C LEU A 23 2.67 8.75 -7.07
N PHE A 24 1.35 8.62 -7.00
CA PHE A 24 0.64 7.41 -6.60
C PHE A 24 0.23 6.49 -7.77
N ALA A 25 0.24 6.98 -9.02
CA ALA A 25 -0.13 6.16 -10.17
C ALA A 25 0.99 5.20 -10.60
N GLN A 26 2.18 5.31 -10.04
CA GLN A 26 3.24 4.32 -10.21
C GLN A 26 3.15 3.16 -9.20
N GLN A 27 2.47 3.36 -8.09
CA GLN A 27 1.84 2.25 -7.38
C GLN A 27 0.58 1.90 -8.16
N LYS A 28 0.63 0.83 -8.87
CA LYS A 28 -0.46 0.42 -9.74
C LYS A 28 -1.66 -0.14 -8.97
N GLY A 29 -1.54 -0.42 -7.67
CA GLY A 29 -2.60 -0.63 -6.70
C GLY A 29 -2.85 0.61 -5.84
N GLN A 30 -3.97 0.67 -5.14
CA GLN A 30 -4.26 1.70 -4.13
C GLN A 30 -3.74 1.28 -2.75
N TRP A 31 -3.56 -0.01 -2.53
CA TRP A 31 -2.99 -0.55 -1.31
C TRP A 31 -1.46 -0.38 -1.28
N VAL A 32 -0.96 0.21 -0.20
CA VAL A 32 0.49 0.31 0.07
C VAL A 32 0.92 -0.90 0.88
N PRO A 33 1.77 -1.81 0.37
CA PRO A 33 2.21 -2.98 1.10
C PRO A 33 3.04 -2.63 2.35
N GLY A 34 3.01 -3.53 3.36
CA GLY A 34 3.79 -3.39 4.59
C GLY A 34 3.00 -2.85 5.78
N GLN A 35 1.68 -2.69 5.65
CA GLN A 35 0.84 -2.13 6.71
C GLN A 35 0.54 -3.12 7.83
N PHE A 36 0.28 -4.40 7.54
CA PHE A 36 -0.11 -5.39 8.55
C PHE A 36 1.07 -5.99 9.33
N GLY A 37 2.03 -6.62 8.65
CA GLY A 37 3.18 -7.25 9.28
C GLY A 37 2.79 -8.33 10.31
N LEU A 38 3.26 -8.15 11.57
CA LEU A 38 2.91 -9.02 12.68
C LEU A 38 1.49 -8.72 13.19
N ASN A 39 0.60 -9.52 13.45
CA ASN A 39 -0.76 -9.29 13.96
C ASN A 39 -1.83 -9.06 12.89
N ALA A 40 -1.65 -9.63 11.70
CA ALA A 40 -2.57 -9.49 10.57
C ALA A 40 -4.02 -9.89 10.88
N GLY A 41 -4.25 -10.89 11.75
CA GLY A 41 -5.58 -11.36 12.15
C GLY A 41 -6.00 -10.94 13.55
N VAL A 42 -5.24 -10.06 14.21
CA VAL A 42 -5.55 -9.68 15.60
C VAL A 42 -6.80 -8.78 15.66
N ILE A 43 -7.71 -9.17 16.54
CA ILE A 43 -8.95 -8.46 16.79
C ILE A 43 -8.73 -7.54 17.98
N PRO A 44 -8.90 -6.21 17.85
CA PRO A 44 -8.81 -5.29 18.98
C PRO A 44 -9.85 -5.59 20.04
N ASP A 45 -9.56 -5.23 21.29
CA ASP A 45 -10.54 -5.24 22.36
C ASP A 45 -11.75 -4.36 22.00
N PRO A 46 -12.99 -4.71 22.50
CA PRO A 46 -14.16 -3.85 22.30
C PRO A 46 -13.92 -2.41 22.76
N GLY A 47 -14.29 -1.47 21.91
CA GLY A 47 -14.06 -0.05 22.13
C GLY A 47 -13.85 0.72 20.84
N ILE A 48 -13.34 1.93 20.96
CA ILE A 48 -12.82 2.74 19.87
C ILE A 48 -11.31 2.63 19.88
N THR A 49 -10.74 2.22 18.77
CA THR A 49 -9.29 2.19 18.59
C THR A 49 -8.89 3.27 17.59
N TYR A 50 -8.00 4.14 18.01
CA TYR A 50 -7.27 5.02 17.12
C TYR A 50 -5.90 4.44 16.86
N ALA A 51 -5.52 4.37 15.59
CA ALA A 51 -4.16 4.04 15.19
C ALA A 51 -3.63 5.12 14.24
N ASN A 52 -2.36 5.41 14.38
CA ASN A 52 -1.62 6.26 13.45
C ASN A 52 -0.47 5.46 12.88
N LEU A 53 -0.27 5.60 11.58
CA LEU A 53 0.79 4.95 10.83
C LEU A 53 1.42 5.98 9.91
N ALA A 54 2.71 6.26 10.13
CA ALA A 54 3.51 7.07 9.23
C ALA A 54 4.45 6.16 8.43
N LEU A 55 4.35 6.25 7.11
CA LEU A 55 5.09 5.43 6.16
C LEU A 55 5.95 6.34 5.27
N ASN A 56 7.21 5.98 5.11
CA ASN A 56 8.10 6.53 4.09
C ASN A 56 8.52 5.43 3.13
N TYR A 57 8.30 5.65 1.86
CA TYR A 57 8.86 4.83 0.78
C TYR A 57 9.89 5.65 0.01
N SER A 58 11.04 5.03 -0.31
CA SER A 58 12.08 5.64 -1.11
C SER A 58 12.70 4.63 -2.06
N ALA A 59 12.72 4.96 -3.35
CA ALA A 59 13.30 4.13 -4.40
C ALA A 59 14.27 4.93 -5.27
N GLY A 60 15.43 4.36 -5.54
CA GLY A 60 16.44 4.92 -6.46
C GLY A 60 16.57 4.12 -7.76
N GLN A 61 15.68 3.14 -7.97
CA GLN A 61 15.73 2.23 -9.11
C GLN A 61 14.32 2.07 -9.71
N LEU A 62 14.27 2.00 -11.04
CA LEU A 62 13.07 1.67 -11.81
C LEU A 62 13.37 0.45 -12.66
N ASN A 63 12.54 -0.60 -12.57
CA ASN A 63 12.74 -1.86 -13.25
C ASN A 63 11.76 -2.05 -14.42
N ASN A 64 12.22 -2.76 -15.46
CA ASN A 64 11.39 -3.20 -16.58
C ASN A 64 10.53 -4.42 -16.20
N SER A 65 9.81 -4.97 -17.18
CA SER A 65 8.97 -6.16 -16.99
C SER A 65 9.73 -7.44 -16.65
N ASN A 66 11.03 -7.49 -16.92
CA ASN A 66 11.88 -8.63 -16.57
C ASN A 66 12.50 -8.49 -15.18
N GLY A 67 12.45 -7.29 -14.59
CA GLY A 67 13.12 -6.96 -13.34
C GLY A 67 14.49 -6.30 -13.52
N ASP A 68 14.91 -6.05 -14.77
CA ASP A 68 16.17 -5.36 -15.02
C ASP A 68 16.02 -3.86 -14.81
N ARG A 69 17.02 -3.23 -14.23
CA ARG A 69 17.04 -1.77 -14.04
C ARG A 69 16.97 -1.06 -15.40
N ILE A 70 15.96 -0.21 -15.56
CA ILE A 70 15.82 0.66 -16.72
C ILE A 70 16.78 1.85 -16.54
N LEU A 71 17.55 2.16 -17.60
CA LEU A 71 18.39 3.34 -17.68
C LEU A 71 19.48 3.37 -16.59
N GLN A 72 20.53 2.59 -16.78
CA GLN A 72 21.71 2.53 -15.88
C GLN A 72 22.36 3.90 -15.61
N ASN A 73 22.12 4.89 -16.46
CA ASN A 73 22.66 6.25 -16.37
C ASN A 73 21.62 7.30 -15.94
N VAL A 74 20.43 6.89 -15.49
CA VAL A 74 19.45 7.82 -14.93
C VAL A 74 19.68 7.93 -13.45
N THR A 75 19.94 9.14 -13.00
CA THR A 75 19.94 9.47 -11.57
C THR A 75 18.56 10.02 -11.22
N GLY A 76 18.03 9.56 -10.10
CA GLY A 76 16.74 10.07 -9.65
C GLY A 76 16.27 9.37 -8.38
N THR A 77 15.27 9.98 -7.77
CA THR A 77 14.64 9.45 -6.57
C THR A 77 13.12 9.48 -6.75
N TYR A 78 12.49 8.44 -6.26
CA TYR A 78 11.06 8.38 -6.03
C TYR A 78 10.84 8.22 -4.54
N SER A 79 10.20 9.18 -3.90
CA SER A 79 9.97 9.15 -2.46
C SER A 79 8.60 9.69 -2.13
N PHE A 80 7.93 9.06 -1.16
CA PHE A 80 6.70 9.59 -0.58
C PHE A 80 6.58 9.27 0.90
N TRP A 81 5.85 10.15 1.59
CA TRP A 81 5.36 9.97 2.93
C TRP A 81 3.85 9.84 2.93
N VAL A 82 3.35 8.95 3.74
CA VAL A 82 1.92 8.85 4.04
C VAL A 82 1.76 8.85 5.54
N ASP A 83 0.85 9.66 6.04
CA ASP A 83 0.37 9.65 7.42
C ASP A 83 -1.08 9.18 7.41
N GLU A 84 -1.32 7.99 7.96
CA GLU A 84 -2.62 7.36 8.01
C GLU A 84 -3.21 7.45 9.41
N ASN A 85 -4.42 7.98 9.49
CA ASN A 85 -5.21 8.09 10.70
C ASN A 85 -6.37 7.11 10.62
N ILE A 86 -6.33 6.06 11.45
CA ILE A 86 -7.21 4.90 11.37
C ILE A 86 -8.12 4.86 12.59
N PHE A 87 -9.42 4.76 12.36
CA PHE A 87 -10.43 4.72 13.41
C PHE A 87 -11.24 3.43 13.31
N TYR A 88 -11.07 2.54 14.30
CA TYR A 88 -11.83 1.31 14.44
C TYR A 88 -12.91 1.45 15.48
N TYR A 89 -14.02 0.74 15.27
CA TYR A 89 -15.06 0.54 16.28
C TYR A 89 -15.33 -0.95 16.44
N VAL A 90 -15.22 -1.46 17.67
CA VAL A 90 -15.54 -2.86 18.02
C VAL A 90 -16.61 -2.86 19.09
N PRO A 91 -17.84 -3.32 18.81
CA PRO A 91 -18.91 -3.41 19.81
C PRO A 91 -18.63 -4.49 20.86
N ASN A 92 -19.26 -4.36 22.02
CA ASN A 92 -19.11 -5.32 23.13
C ASN A 92 -19.81 -6.67 22.90
N HIS A 93 -20.56 -6.82 21.83
CA HIS A 93 -21.31 -8.02 21.50
C HIS A 93 -20.81 -8.66 20.21
N LYS A 94 -20.95 -9.97 20.11
CA LYS A 94 -20.62 -10.72 18.91
C LYS A 94 -21.78 -10.69 17.93
N PHE A 95 -21.44 -10.66 16.64
CA PHE A 95 -22.35 -10.84 15.53
C PHE A 95 -21.86 -12.01 14.67
N LEU A 96 -22.75 -12.93 14.28
CA LEU A 96 -22.39 -14.14 13.54
C LEU A 96 -21.20 -14.93 14.15
N GLY A 97 -21.14 -14.98 15.49
CA GLY A 97 -20.08 -15.66 16.23
C GLY A 97 -18.74 -14.93 16.29
N GLY A 98 -18.59 -13.82 15.62
CA GLY A 98 -17.39 -12.97 15.55
C GLY A 98 -17.62 -11.56 16.06
N TYR A 99 -16.57 -10.74 15.97
CA TYR A 99 -16.63 -9.32 16.27
C TYR A 99 -16.71 -8.53 14.97
N PHE A 100 -17.66 -7.61 14.91
CA PHE A 100 -17.77 -6.64 13.82
C PHE A 100 -16.83 -5.47 14.10
N MET A 101 -15.97 -5.11 13.13
CA MET A 101 -14.88 -4.15 13.34
C MET A 101 -14.77 -3.19 12.15
N PRO A 102 -15.78 -2.37 11.84
CA PRO A 102 -15.65 -1.39 10.77
C PRO A 102 -14.56 -0.37 11.09
N TYR A 103 -13.91 0.13 10.04
CA TYR A 103 -12.93 1.20 10.20
C TYR A 103 -12.83 2.12 8.99
N VAL A 104 -12.27 3.28 9.20
CA VAL A 104 -11.97 4.28 8.19
C VAL A 104 -10.51 4.71 8.33
N VAL A 105 -9.86 4.96 7.19
CA VAL A 105 -8.51 5.50 7.11
C VAL A 105 -8.56 6.84 6.40
N LEU A 106 -8.04 7.86 7.07
CA LEU A 106 -7.85 9.20 6.53
C LEU A 106 -6.36 9.44 6.37
N SER A 107 -5.90 9.57 5.14
CA SER A 107 -4.48 9.65 4.83
C SER A 107 -4.10 11.04 4.32
N TYR A 108 -2.99 11.57 4.81
CA TYR A 108 -2.30 12.71 4.23
C TYR A 108 -1.00 12.23 3.61
N ALA A 109 -0.77 12.59 2.36
CA ALA A 109 0.39 12.12 1.63
C ALA A 109 1.19 13.27 1.05
N SER A 110 2.49 13.08 0.96
CA SER A 110 3.44 14.00 0.33
C SER A 110 4.51 13.20 -0.38
N GLY A 111 4.77 13.53 -1.63
CA GLY A 111 5.77 12.78 -2.36
C GLY A 111 6.39 13.57 -3.51
N SER A 112 7.52 13.07 -3.99
CA SER A 112 8.27 13.64 -5.10
C SER A 112 8.88 12.56 -5.98
N VAL A 113 8.94 12.84 -7.27
CA VAL A 113 9.74 12.10 -8.27
C VAL A 113 10.66 13.09 -8.92
N VAL A 114 11.95 12.76 -8.94
CA VAL A 114 12.96 13.52 -9.70
C VAL A 114 13.73 12.51 -10.52
N ALA A 115 13.84 12.72 -11.83
CA ALA A 115 14.66 11.90 -12.71
C ALA A 115 15.41 12.78 -13.69
N ALA A 116 16.72 12.58 -13.77
CA ALA A 116 17.58 13.16 -14.79
C ALA A 116 17.85 12.11 -15.87
N LEU A 117 17.36 12.36 -17.08
CA LEU A 117 17.60 11.51 -18.24
C LEU A 117 18.83 12.03 -19.00
N PRO A 118 19.73 11.16 -19.47
CA PRO A 118 20.81 11.57 -20.35
C PRO A 118 20.27 12.14 -21.67
N PRO A 119 21.10 12.82 -22.47
CA PRO A 119 20.70 13.26 -23.81
C PRO A 119 20.16 12.09 -24.63
N LEU A 120 18.94 12.24 -25.14
CA LEU A 120 18.22 11.18 -25.87
C LEU A 120 18.50 11.18 -27.37
N LEU A 121 19.09 12.28 -27.89
CA LEU A 121 19.44 12.44 -29.30
C LEU A 121 20.95 12.45 -29.47
N PRO A 122 21.48 11.80 -30.52
CA PRO A 122 22.89 11.92 -30.87
C PRO A 122 23.29 13.38 -31.08
N GLY A 123 24.31 13.84 -30.36
CA GLY A 123 24.79 15.22 -30.43
C GLY A 123 24.11 16.22 -29.50
N ALA A 124 23.07 15.84 -28.75
CA ALA A 124 22.50 16.70 -27.72
C ALA A 124 23.44 16.77 -26.49
N THR A 125 23.68 17.98 -26.00
CA THR A 125 24.57 18.25 -24.86
C THR A 125 23.82 18.30 -23.53
N SER A 126 22.48 18.40 -23.57
CA SER A 126 21.64 18.51 -22.36
C SER A 126 20.69 17.33 -22.25
N GLY A 127 20.61 16.74 -21.05
CA GLY A 127 19.59 15.77 -20.67
C GLY A 127 18.26 16.42 -20.33
N ILE A 128 17.25 15.62 -20.04
CA ILE A 128 15.92 16.07 -19.61
C ILE A 128 15.80 15.84 -18.11
N ASN A 129 15.49 16.88 -17.34
CA ASN A 129 15.12 16.76 -15.95
C ASN A 129 13.59 16.70 -15.83
N LEU A 130 13.10 15.61 -15.25
CA LEU A 130 11.67 15.41 -14.95
C LEU A 130 11.47 15.55 -13.46
N SER A 131 10.47 16.32 -13.06
CA SER A 131 10.06 16.41 -11.67
C SER A 131 8.54 16.43 -11.57
N ALA A 132 8.02 15.71 -10.59
CA ALA A 132 6.62 15.73 -10.21
C ALA A 132 6.53 15.60 -8.69
N GLY A 133 5.51 16.17 -8.08
CA GLY A 133 5.32 16.08 -6.66
C GLY A 133 4.06 16.78 -6.18
N GLY A 134 3.52 16.32 -5.08
CA GLY A 134 2.34 16.90 -4.46
C GLY A 134 2.19 16.48 -3.02
N SER A 135 1.40 17.27 -2.29
CA SER A 135 0.98 16.97 -0.93
C SER A 135 -0.51 17.28 -0.75
N GLY A 136 -1.15 16.61 0.18
CA GLY A 136 -2.56 16.80 0.50
C GLY A 136 -3.23 15.53 1.01
N PHE A 137 -4.53 15.62 1.27
CA PHE A 137 -5.32 14.45 1.60
C PHE A 137 -5.36 13.50 0.41
N ALA A 138 -5.08 12.22 0.69
CA ALA A 138 -5.19 11.11 -0.26
C ALA A 138 -6.63 10.58 -0.34
N ASP A 139 -6.83 9.52 -1.08
CA ASP A 139 -8.12 8.86 -1.17
C ASP A 139 -8.48 8.23 0.19
N MET A 140 -9.74 8.34 0.57
CA MET A 140 -10.25 7.78 1.82
C MET A 140 -10.52 6.28 1.63
N TYR A 141 -9.98 5.46 2.55
CA TYR A 141 -10.28 4.04 2.60
C TYR A 141 -11.31 3.76 3.69
N VAL A 142 -12.35 2.99 3.36
CA VAL A 142 -13.42 2.62 4.29
C VAL A 142 -13.63 1.12 4.21
N GLN A 143 -13.58 0.45 5.37
CA GLN A 143 -13.91 -0.97 5.51
C GLN A 143 -15.18 -1.11 6.34
N PRO A 144 -16.38 -1.00 5.73
CA PRO A 144 -17.65 -1.05 6.43
C PRO A 144 -17.97 -2.46 6.94
N PHE A 145 -17.44 -3.48 6.29
CA PHE A 145 -17.60 -4.87 6.71
C PHE A 145 -16.24 -5.47 6.98
N ASN A 146 -15.95 -5.63 8.26
CA ASN A 146 -14.77 -6.32 8.76
C ASN A 146 -15.20 -7.18 9.95
N MET A 147 -15.01 -8.47 9.84
CA MET A 147 -15.43 -9.44 10.84
C MET A 147 -14.22 -10.23 11.32
N GLY A 148 -14.13 -10.45 12.63
CA GLY A 148 -13.08 -11.20 13.26
C GLY A 148 -13.58 -12.36 14.11
N TRP A 149 -12.95 -13.52 14.00
CA TRP A 149 -13.29 -14.73 14.75
C TRP A 149 -12.07 -15.30 15.45
N HIS A 150 -12.28 -15.80 16.66
CA HIS A 150 -11.31 -16.61 17.37
C HIS A 150 -11.65 -18.09 17.18
N PHE A 151 -10.80 -18.82 16.47
CA PHE A 151 -10.93 -20.27 16.32
C PHE A 151 -10.08 -21.00 17.39
N GLY A 152 -10.75 -21.32 18.50
CA GLY A 152 -10.10 -21.87 19.68
C GLY A 152 -9.12 -20.87 20.30
N LYS A 153 -7.98 -21.38 20.76
CA LYS A 153 -6.94 -20.56 21.42
C LYS A 153 -5.77 -20.19 20.53
N ARG A 154 -5.78 -20.68 19.27
CA ARG A 154 -4.60 -20.63 18.42
C ARG A 154 -4.75 -19.87 17.11
N VAL A 155 -5.95 -19.60 16.67
CA VAL A 155 -6.16 -18.92 15.38
C VAL A 155 -7.11 -17.75 15.58
N ASP A 156 -6.64 -16.59 15.21
CA ASP A 156 -7.46 -15.41 14.99
C ASP A 156 -7.57 -15.18 13.49
N PHE A 157 -8.77 -14.92 12.99
CA PHE A 157 -9.05 -14.71 11.58
C PHE A 157 -9.95 -13.50 11.40
N VAL A 158 -9.62 -12.67 10.44
CA VAL A 158 -10.44 -11.54 10.03
C VAL A 158 -10.72 -11.65 8.53
N ALA A 159 -11.89 -11.18 8.10
CA ALA A 159 -12.22 -11.04 6.69
C ALA A 159 -13.16 -9.86 6.51
N GLY A 160 -13.05 -9.20 5.37
CA GLY A 160 -13.84 -8.02 5.14
C GLY A 160 -13.91 -7.55 3.70
N TYR A 161 -14.78 -6.56 3.51
CA TYR A 161 -14.91 -5.80 2.27
C TYR A 161 -14.65 -4.33 2.58
N ALA A 162 -13.86 -3.69 1.73
CA ALA A 162 -13.58 -2.28 1.80
C ALA A 162 -13.71 -1.61 0.43
N PHE A 163 -13.71 -0.29 0.46
CA PHE A 163 -13.59 0.51 -0.76
C PHE A 163 -12.68 1.72 -0.51
N THR A 164 -12.02 2.14 -1.58
CA THR A 164 -11.26 3.39 -1.63
C THR A 164 -12.05 4.40 -2.45
N ALA A 165 -12.46 5.49 -1.81
CA ALA A 165 -13.18 6.58 -2.47
C ALA A 165 -12.18 7.60 -3.03
N PRO A 166 -12.34 8.06 -4.29
CA PRO A 166 -11.43 9.02 -4.93
C PRO A 166 -11.64 10.45 -4.39
N THR A 167 -11.37 10.65 -3.11
CA THR A 167 -11.53 11.94 -2.42
C THR A 167 -10.28 12.80 -2.47
N GLY A 168 -9.13 12.20 -2.79
CA GLY A 168 -7.87 12.91 -2.97
C GLY A 168 -7.85 13.73 -4.26
N ARG A 169 -7.03 14.79 -4.26
CA ARG A 169 -6.89 15.64 -5.44
C ARG A 169 -6.39 14.85 -6.64
N TYR A 170 -7.19 14.83 -7.70
CA TYR A 170 -6.84 14.22 -8.97
C TYR A 170 -7.32 15.05 -10.15
N THR A 171 -6.38 15.36 -11.06
CA THR A 171 -6.66 15.96 -12.38
C THR A 171 -5.84 15.19 -13.42
N ALA A 172 -6.50 14.70 -14.48
CA ALA A 172 -5.81 13.95 -15.51
C ALA A 172 -4.67 14.78 -16.14
N GLY A 173 -3.45 14.24 -16.15
CA GLY A 173 -2.25 14.91 -16.67
C GLY A 173 -1.55 15.87 -15.70
N ALA A 174 -2.11 16.18 -14.53
CA ALA A 174 -1.43 17.02 -13.57
C ALA A 174 -0.29 16.27 -12.87
N SER A 175 0.80 16.99 -12.58
CA SER A 175 1.99 16.43 -11.92
C SER A 175 1.93 16.42 -10.39
N ASN A 176 0.91 17.04 -9.80
CA ASN A 176 0.75 17.22 -8.35
C ASN A 176 -0.44 16.47 -7.75
N ASN A 177 -0.91 15.44 -8.42
CA ASN A 177 -2.00 14.59 -7.92
C ASN A 177 -1.57 13.85 -6.64
N VAL A 178 -2.54 13.66 -5.74
CA VAL A 178 -2.39 12.91 -4.48
C VAL A 178 -3.35 11.72 -4.46
N GLY A 179 -4.54 11.90 -5.03
CA GLY A 179 -5.53 10.83 -5.21
C GLY A 179 -5.28 9.98 -6.45
N SER A 180 -5.87 8.79 -6.48
CA SER A 180 -5.79 7.83 -7.59
C SER A 180 -6.71 8.19 -8.77
N GLY A 181 -7.82 8.91 -8.48
CA GLY A 181 -8.81 9.34 -9.47
C GLY A 181 -9.78 8.25 -9.91
N TYR A 182 -9.92 7.17 -9.14
CA TYR A 182 -10.89 6.10 -9.37
C TYR A 182 -11.32 5.40 -8.07
N TRP A 183 -12.47 4.77 -8.11
CA TRP A 183 -12.96 3.93 -7.02
C TRP A 183 -12.23 2.58 -7.01
N GLY A 184 -11.79 2.14 -5.84
CA GLY A 184 -11.30 0.79 -5.59
C GLY A 184 -12.26 -0.01 -4.71
N ASN A 185 -12.29 -1.32 -4.89
CA ASN A 185 -12.97 -2.26 -4.02
C ASN A 185 -11.96 -3.29 -3.56
N ASN A 186 -12.00 -3.64 -2.28
CA ASN A 186 -11.03 -4.53 -1.67
C ASN A 186 -11.74 -5.69 -0.99
N ILE A 187 -11.25 -6.90 -1.23
CA ILE A 187 -11.61 -8.09 -0.45
C ILE A 187 -10.39 -8.45 0.39
N THR A 188 -10.54 -8.37 1.71
CA THR A 188 -9.43 -8.50 2.64
C THR A 188 -9.56 -9.72 3.51
N SER A 189 -8.43 -10.32 3.90
CA SER A 189 -8.38 -11.31 4.98
C SER A 189 -7.10 -11.15 5.79
N GLY A 190 -7.15 -11.63 7.03
CA GLY A 190 -5.99 -11.68 7.92
C GLY A 190 -6.08 -12.87 8.86
N THR A 191 -4.97 -13.57 9.03
CA THR A 191 -4.86 -14.73 9.92
C THR A 191 -3.66 -14.55 10.83
N THR A 192 -3.84 -14.79 12.12
CA THR A 192 -2.77 -14.94 13.09
C THR A 192 -2.84 -16.36 13.69
N LEU A 193 -1.80 -17.14 13.44
CA LEU A 193 -1.63 -18.48 14.03
C LEU A 193 -0.68 -18.39 15.22
N TYR A 194 -1.15 -18.67 16.42
CA TYR A 194 -0.32 -18.77 17.61
C TYR A 194 0.31 -20.15 17.70
N ILE A 195 1.62 -20.22 17.44
CA ILE A 195 2.39 -21.47 17.41
C ILE A 195 2.56 -22.03 18.83
N THR A 196 2.82 -21.16 19.80
CA THR A 196 2.99 -21.54 21.20
C THR A 196 1.69 -21.37 22.00
N LYS A 197 1.48 -22.23 23.03
CA LYS A 197 0.28 -22.20 23.89
C LYS A 197 0.11 -20.89 24.66
N ASN A 198 1.21 -20.22 25.00
CA ASN A 198 1.21 -18.91 25.67
C ASN A 198 1.04 -17.73 24.72
N LYS A 199 0.77 -18.00 23.42
CA LYS A 199 0.66 -17.00 22.36
C LYS A 199 1.93 -16.13 22.15
N GLY A 200 3.08 -16.60 22.64
CA GLY A 200 4.33 -15.87 22.53
C GLY A 200 4.89 -15.85 21.12
N THR A 201 4.72 -16.94 20.35
CA THR A 201 5.17 -17.04 18.95
C THR A 201 3.95 -17.07 18.04
N SER A 202 3.94 -16.24 17.01
CA SER A 202 2.87 -16.19 16.01
C SER A 202 3.40 -16.17 14.59
N ALA A 203 2.65 -16.79 13.67
CA ALA A 203 2.77 -16.61 12.24
C ALA A 203 1.53 -15.85 11.74
N ASN A 204 1.73 -14.94 10.79
CA ASN A 204 0.73 -13.98 10.35
C ASN A 204 0.67 -13.98 8.83
N LEU A 205 -0.55 -13.86 8.29
CA LEU A 205 -0.80 -13.73 6.86
C LEU A 205 -1.98 -12.77 6.66
N ALA A 206 -1.79 -11.72 5.89
CA ALA A 206 -2.87 -10.86 5.41
C ALA A 206 -2.94 -10.90 3.89
N THR A 207 -4.13 -10.74 3.34
CA THR A 207 -4.34 -10.61 1.90
C THR A 207 -5.26 -9.45 1.60
N ASP A 208 -5.02 -8.78 0.48
CA ASP A 208 -5.87 -7.75 -0.07
C ASP A 208 -6.00 -7.98 -1.59
N TRP A 209 -7.22 -8.08 -2.08
CA TRP A 209 -7.53 -8.16 -3.50
C TRP A 209 -8.24 -6.90 -3.92
N GLU A 210 -7.56 -6.08 -4.72
CA GLU A 210 -8.05 -4.80 -5.23
C GLU A 210 -8.70 -4.96 -6.61
N ILE A 211 -9.93 -4.44 -6.74
CA ILE A 211 -10.71 -4.37 -7.97
C ILE A 211 -10.93 -2.90 -8.29
N HIS A 212 -10.40 -2.43 -9.40
CA HIS A 212 -10.33 -1.02 -9.73
C HIS A 212 -11.43 -0.56 -10.67
N GLY A 213 -11.95 0.64 -10.39
CA GLY A 213 -12.86 1.35 -11.27
C GLY A 213 -12.14 2.06 -12.43
N GLN A 214 -12.94 2.71 -13.26
CA GLN A 214 -12.44 3.45 -14.42
C GLN A 214 -11.78 4.77 -14.00
N LYS A 215 -10.68 5.12 -14.66
CA LYS A 215 -9.86 6.31 -14.45
C LYS A 215 -9.75 7.10 -15.76
N THR A 216 -9.87 8.42 -15.68
CA THR A 216 -9.54 9.31 -16.79
C THR A 216 -8.05 9.65 -16.76
N VAL A 217 -7.37 9.49 -17.88
CA VAL A 217 -5.95 9.84 -18.04
C VAL A 217 -5.77 10.80 -19.21
N ALA A 218 -4.72 11.61 -19.17
CA ALA A 218 -4.36 12.50 -20.28
C ALA A 218 -3.16 11.95 -21.06
N SER A 219 -3.18 12.13 -22.36
CA SER A 219 -2.01 11.89 -23.21
C SER A 219 -0.87 12.82 -22.78
N PRO A 220 0.32 12.29 -22.51
CA PRO A 220 1.46 13.12 -22.11
C PRO A 220 1.97 14.04 -23.24
N VAL A 221 1.58 13.76 -24.48
CA VAL A 221 2.01 14.53 -25.67
C VAL A 221 0.97 15.58 -26.08
N THR A 222 -0.31 15.21 -26.09
CA THR A 222 -1.38 16.05 -26.64
C THR A 222 -2.33 16.62 -25.59
N GLY A 223 -2.27 16.12 -24.33
CA GLY A 223 -3.25 16.43 -23.30
C GLY A 223 -4.64 15.80 -23.51
N GLN A 224 -4.87 15.11 -24.62
CA GLN A 224 -6.16 14.52 -24.95
C GLN A 224 -6.53 13.45 -23.92
N LEU A 225 -7.77 13.48 -23.46
CA LEU A 225 -8.28 12.60 -22.42
C LEU A 225 -8.71 11.23 -22.97
N SER A 226 -8.45 10.20 -22.22
CA SER A 226 -8.95 8.84 -22.45
C SER A 226 -9.30 8.16 -21.13
N LYS A 227 -9.96 7.02 -21.23
CA LYS A 227 -10.38 6.26 -20.06
C LYS A 227 -9.71 4.90 -20.06
N ILE A 228 -9.16 4.54 -18.89
CA ILE A 228 -8.57 3.23 -18.64
C ILE A 228 -9.19 2.64 -17.37
N THR A 229 -9.13 1.32 -17.21
CA THR A 229 -9.38 0.63 -15.95
C THR A 229 -8.06 -0.03 -15.53
N PRO A 230 -7.42 0.38 -14.43
CA PRO A 230 -6.22 -0.29 -13.95
C PRO A 230 -6.49 -1.77 -13.68
N GLY A 231 -5.53 -2.62 -13.98
CA GLY A 231 -5.64 -4.05 -13.70
C GLY A 231 -5.75 -4.31 -12.20
N GLN A 232 -6.48 -5.36 -11.84
CA GLN A 232 -6.64 -5.78 -10.45
C GLN A 232 -5.28 -6.11 -9.83
N ALA A 233 -5.15 -5.87 -8.53
CA ALA A 233 -3.95 -6.19 -7.76
C ALA A 233 -4.27 -7.20 -6.65
N PHE A 234 -3.31 -8.05 -6.35
CA PHE A 234 -3.36 -8.93 -5.20
C PHE A 234 -2.12 -8.70 -4.35
N THR A 235 -2.32 -8.43 -3.07
CA THR A 235 -1.27 -8.23 -2.08
C THR A 235 -1.34 -9.31 -1.03
N MET A 236 -0.21 -9.86 -0.66
CA MET A 236 -0.02 -10.76 0.47
C MET A 236 1.03 -10.16 1.39
N GLU A 237 0.72 -10.05 2.67
CA GLU A 237 1.66 -9.64 3.71
C GLU A 237 1.80 -10.76 4.73
N TRP A 238 3.02 -11.06 5.13
CA TRP A 238 3.29 -12.16 6.04
C TRP A 238 4.28 -11.76 7.13
N GLY A 239 4.27 -12.51 8.22
CA GLY A 239 5.22 -12.30 9.30
C GLY A 239 5.28 -13.47 10.28
N ILE A 240 6.44 -13.60 10.92
CA ILE A 240 6.62 -14.50 12.06
C ILE A 240 7.29 -13.71 13.18
N GLY A 241 6.74 -13.76 14.37
CA GLY A 241 7.21 -12.95 15.48
C GLY A 241 7.14 -13.63 16.83
N GLN A 242 7.97 -13.13 17.73
CA GLN A 242 8.09 -13.58 19.11
C GLN A 242 7.81 -12.42 20.06
N VAL A 243 6.87 -12.62 21.00
CA VAL A 243 6.63 -11.73 22.13
C VAL A 243 7.57 -12.09 23.27
N LEU A 244 8.23 -11.07 23.80
CA LEU A 244 9.19 -11.17 24.90
C LEU A 244 8.74 -10.25 26.04
N PRO A 245 8.66 -10.77 27.30
CA PRO A 245 8.38 -9.92 28.44
C PRO A 245 9.60 -9.06 28.79
N LEU A 246 9.43 -7.74 28.81
CA LEU A 246 10.44 -6.78 29.28
C LEU A 246 10.40 -6.60 30.80
N LYS A 247 9.27 -6.94 31.42
CA LYS A 247 9.07 -6.94 32.87
C LYS A 247 8.50 -8.29 33.32
N LYS A 248 8.94 -8.80 34.46
CA LYS A 248 8.47 -10.09 35.02
C LYS A 248 6.96 -10.15 35.23
N ASN A 249 6.33 -9.01 35.51
CA ASN A 249 4.88 -8.88 35.70
C ASN A 249 4.10 -8.70 34.39
N MET A 250 4.75 -8.87 33.22
CA MET A 250 4.15 -8.73 31.88
C MET A 250 3.54 -7.34 31.58
N SER A 251 3.87 -6.30 32.39
CA SER A 251 3.33 -4.95 32.18
C SER A 251 3.92 -4.24 30.97
N GLN A 252 5.05 -4.72 30.47
CA GLN A 252 5.72 -4.23 29.26
C GLN A 252 6.22 -5.42 28.46
N LEU A 253 5.87 -5.44 27.18
CA LEU A 253 6.27 -6.50 26.26
C LEU A 253 6.94 -5.89 25.03
N ALA A 254 7.90 -6.62 24.47
CA ALA A 254 8.38 -6.40 23.11
C ALA A 254 7.88 -7.54 22.22
N GLN A 255 7.58 -7.25 20.96
CA GLN A 255 7.40 -8.28 19.95
C GLN A 255 8.36 -7.97 18.81
N LEU A 256 9.18 -8.96 18.44
CA LEU A 256 10.15 -8.84 17.36
C LEU A 256 9.87 -9.92 16.33
N GLY A 257 10.05 -9.60 15.04
CA GLY A 257 9.84 -10.59 14.01
C GLY A 257 10.32 -10.19 12.63
N LEU A 258 10.34 -11.21 11.76
CA LEU A 258 10.52 -11.05 10.34
C LEU A 258 9.15 -10.80 9.70
N VAL A 259 9.13 -9.91 8.73
CA VAL A 259 7.93 -9.53 7.99
C VAL A 259 8.27 -9.42 6.51
N GLY A 260 7.26 -9.55 5.66
CA GLY A 260 7.43 -9.36 4.23
C GLY A 260 6.11 -9.11 3.55
N TYR A 261 6.20 -8.76 2.28
CA TYR A 261 5.06 -8.60 1.41
C TYR A 261 5.38 -8.99 -0.03
N ASP A 262 4.33 -9.39 -0.71
CA ASP A 262 4.31 -9.70 -2.13
C ASP A 262 3.08 -9.04 -2.74
N GLN A 263 3.25 -8.29 -3.82
CA GLN A 263 2.14 -7.67 -4.55
C GLN A 263 2.28 -7.93 -6.05
N TRP A 264 1.17 -8.29 -6.67
CA TRP A 264 1.10 -8.58 -8.10
C TRP A 264 -0.11 -7.91 -8.73
N GLN A 265 0.05 -7.41 -9.95
CA GLN A 265 -1.07 -7.19 -10.83
C GLN A 265 -1.55 -8.55 -11.34
N VAL A 266 -2.86 -8.83 -11.25
CA VAL A 266 -3.44 -10.14 -11.56
C VAL A 266 -4.42 -10.11 -12.73
N SER A 267 -4.71 -8.94 -13.31
CA SER A 267 -5.50 -8.81 -14.53
C SER A 267 -4.96 -7.72 -15.46
N ASN A 268 -5.35 -7.79 -16.74
CA ASN A 268 -4.99 -6.75 -17.71
C ASN A 268 -5.60 -5.39 -17.35
N ASN A 269 -4.93 -4.31 -17.73
CA ASN A 269 -5.55 -3.00 -17.77
C ASN A 269 -6.57 -2.95 -18.91
N GLY A 270 -7.72 -2.34 -18.67
CA GLY A 270 -8.78 -2.12 -19.69
C GLY A 270 -8.69 -0.74 -20.34
N GLY A 271 -9.35 -0.58 -21.50
CA GLY A 271 -9.40 0.68 -22.23
C GLY A 271 -8.15 0.98 -23.05
N ASN A 272 -7.98 2.24 -23.42
CA ASN A 272 -6.87 2.70 -24.26
C ASN A 272 -6.23 3.96 -23.71
N TYR A 273 -4.91 4.04 -23.79
CA TYR A 273 -4.16 5.28 -23.74
C TYR A 273 -4.18 5.98 -25.09
N LEU A 274 -4.07 7.29 -25.10
CA LEU A 274 -3.85 8.06 -26.34
C LEU A 274 -2.39 8.51 -26.40
N LEU A 275 -1.62 7.97 -27.33
CA LEU A 275 -0.26 8.40 -27.59
C LEU A 275 -0.24 9.22 -28.88
N ALA A 276 0.04 10.52 -28.78
CA ALA A 276 -0.01 11.45 -29.91
C ALA A 276 -1.33 11.35 -30.72
N GLY A 277 -2.48 11.15 -30.05
CA GLY A 277 -3.79 10.99 -30.67
C GLY A 277 -4.11 9.57 -31.18
N VAL A 278 -3.15 8.64 -31.13
CA VAL A 278 -3.34 7.24 -31.55
C VAL A 278 -3.75 6.39 -30.35
N PRO A 279 -4.85 5.63 -30.40
CA PRO A 279 -5.23 4.70 -29.34
C PRO A 279 -4.22 3.55 -29.22
N VAL A 280 -3.73 3.32 -27.98
CA VAL A 280 -2.87 2.20 -27.62
C VAL A 280 -3.56 1.42 -26.51
N ALA A 281 -3.84 0.14 -26.75
CA ALA A 281 -4.53 -0.70 -25.77
C ALA A 281 -3.78 -0.73 -24.43
N ALA A 282 -4.48 -0.42 -23.35
CA ALA A 282 -3.90 -0.39 -22.00
C ALA A 282 -3.42 -1.79 -21.55
N SER A 283 -3.99 -2.86 -22.11
CA SER A 283 -3.56 -4.25 -21.90
C SER A 283 -2.12 -4.55 -22.35
N ARG A 284 -1.51 -3.66 -23.15
CA ARG A 284 -0.09 -3.79 -23.55
C ARG A 284 0.89 -3.36 -22.46
N VAL A 285 0.42 -2.68 -21.41
CA VAL A 285 1.26 -2.34 -20.27
C VAL A 285 1.58 -3.62 -19.50
N PRO A 286 2.86 -3.94 -19.28
CA PRO A 286 3.24 -5.15 -18.57
C PRO A 286 2.67 -5.19 -17.15
N PHE A 287 2.41 -6.39 -16.65
CA PHE A 287 2.05 -6.61 -15.25
C PHE A 287 3.21 -6.23 -14.35
N TYR A 288 2.88 -5.59 -13.24
CA TYR A 288 3.87 -5.30 -12.21
C TYR A 288 3.85 -6.35 -11.11
N SER A 289 4.97 -6.49 -10.43
CA SER A 289 5.07 -7.20 -9.16
C SER A 289 6.17 -6.60 -8.29
N VAL A 290 6.05 -6.84 -6.98
CA VAL A 290 7.09 -6.48 -6.02
C VAL A 290 7.11 -7.48 -4.87
N GLN A 291 8.30 -7.77 -4.37
CA GLN A 291 8.54 -8.56 -3.18
C GLN A 291 9.47 -7.81 -2.25
N GLY A 292 9.09 -7.73 -0.98
CA GLY A 292 9.86 -7.09 0.07
C GLY A 292 9.99 -7.96 1.32
N ILE A 293 11.13 -7.88 1.97
CA ILE A 293 11.40 -8.55 3.25
C ILE A 293 11.92 -7.54 4.25
N GLY A 294 11.65 -7.75 5.52
CA GLY A 294 12.01 -6.79 6.53
C GLY A 294 11.87 -7.29 7.96
N VAL A 295 11.93 -6.35 8.87
CA VAL A 295 11.82 -6.59 10.31
C VAL A 295 10.77 -5.69 10.93
N GLN A 296 10.13 -6.17 11.98
CA GLN A 296 9.19 -5.40 12.80
C GLN A 296 9.52 -5.53 14.27
N ALA A 297 9.43 -4.41 14.97
CA ALA A 297 9.51 -4.34 16.43
C ALA A 297 8.26 -3.63 16.97
N ASN A 298 7.58 -4.25 17.92
CA ASN A 298 6.46 -3.67 18.65
C ASN A 298 6.83 -3.49 20.12
N TYR A 299 6.44 -2.38 20.71
CA TYR A 299 6.44 -2.15 22.15
C TYR A 299 5.01 -2.11 22.64
N ILE A 300 4.65 -3.01 23.55
CA ILE A 300 3.29 -3.27 23.97
C ILE A 300 3.13 -2.93 25.45
N LEU A 301 2.14 -2.10 25.76
CA LEU A 301 1.71 -1.71 27.10
C LEU A 301 0.28 -2.25 27.35
N PRO A 302 0.11 -3.51 27.80
CA PRO A 302 -1.21 -4.13 27.92
C PRO A 302 -2.19 -3.35 28.80
N ALA A 303 -1.71 -2.85 29.95
CA ALA A 303 -2.54 -2.09 30.89
C ALA A 303 -3.06 -0.76 30.32
N LYS A 304 -2.43 -0.23 29.27
CA LYS A 304 -2.82 1.00 28.58
C LYS A 304 -3.51 0.75 27.24
N ASN A 305 -3.64 -0.51 26.82
CA ASN A 305 -4.09 -0.92 25.48
C ASN A 305 -3.36 -0.18 24.37
N LEU A 306 -2.05 0.01 24.53
CA LEU A 306 -1.20 0.77 23.63
C LEU A 306 -0.13 -0.14 23.03
N VAL A 307 0.02 -0.08 21.72
CA VAL A 307 1.10 -0.71 20.97
C VAL A 307 1.77 0.37 20.14
N ALA A 308 3.07 0.57 20.31
CA ALA A 308 3.90 1.33 19.39
C ALA A 308 4.68 0.37 18.51
N PHE A 309 4.92 0.71 17.25
CA PHE A 309 5.60 -0.18 16.31
C PHE A 309 6.55 0.56 15.38
N PHE A 310 7.56 -0.18 14.94
CA PHE A 310 8.49 0.20 13.89
C PHE A 310 8.64 -0.98 12.92
N LYS A 311 8.67 -0.69 11.60
CA LYS A 311 8.92 -1.68 10.56
C LYS A 311 9.90 -1.12 9.54
N TYR A 312 10.73 -1.98 9.00
CA TYR A 312 11.61 -1.70 7.87
C TYR A 312 11.48 -2.81 6.86
N TYR A 313 11.34 -2.45 5.59
CA TYR A 313 11.33 -3.38 4.47
C TYR A 313 12.34 -2.95 3.41
N ASP A 314 12.98 -3.94 2.80
CA ASP A 314 13.82 -3.80 1.60
C ASP A 314 13.19 -4.62 0.47
N GLU A 315 12.91 -3.99 -0.66
CA GLU A 315 12.39 -4.68 -1.83
C GLU A 315 13.58 -5.34 -2.54
N TYR A 316 13.49 -6.66 -2.72
CA TYR A 316 14.55 -7.46 -3.35
C TYR A 316 14.18 -7.91 -4.76
N SER A 317 12.95 -7.67 -5.19
CA SER A 317 12.47 -7.97 -6.52
C SER A 317 11.31 -7.04 -6.87
N ALA A 318 11.43 -6.34 -8.00
CA ALA A 318 10.37 -5.53 -8.56
C ALA A 318 10.37 -5.64 -10.09
N LYS A 319 9.19 -5.73 -10.69
CA LYS A 319 8.98 -5.79 -12.14
C LYS A 319 8.02 -4.72 -12.59
N ALA A 320 8.35 -3.99 -13.66
CA ALA A 320 7.57 -2.90 -14.22
C ALA A 320 7.17 -1.81 -13.20
N ARG A 321 8.05 -1.55 -12.20
CA ARG A 321 7.82 -0.54 -11.15
C ARG A 321 9.15 -0.12 -10.46
N PRO A 322 9.12 0.95 -9.65
CA PRO A 322 10.23 1.26 -8.74
C PRO A 322 10.52 0.12 -7.76
N GLU A 323 11.80 0.01 -7.36
CA GLU A 323 12.30 -0.89 -6.33
C GLU A 323 12.99 -0.05 -5.25
N GLY A 324 12.60 -0.23 -4.00
CA GLY A 324 13.03 0.65 -2.92
C GLY A 324 12.93 0.06 -1.53
N ARG A 325 12.76 0.96 -0.57
CA ARG A 325 12.72 0.67 0.86
C ARG A 325 11.53 1.35 1.50
N THR A 326 10.94 0.69 2.48
CA THR A 326 9.83 1.22 3.26
C THR A 326 10.19 1.27 4.74
N ILE A 327 9.98 2.42 5.35
CA ILE A 327 10.04 2.59 6.80
C ILE A 327 8.63 2.92 7.27
N VAL A 328 8.16 2.21 8.30
CA VAL A 328 6.84 2.44 8.90
C VAL A 328 7.01 2.56 10.41
N PHE A 329 6.40 3.56 11.01
CA PHE A 329 6.29 3.68 12.45
C PHE A 329 4.90 4.20 12.82
N GLY A 330 4.49 3.92 14.03
CA GLY A 330 3.19 4.36 14.50
C GLY A 330 2.79 3.74 15.82
N PHE A 331 1.53 3.90 16.13
CA PHE A 331 0.93 3.32 17.33
C PHE A 331 -0.53 2.96 17.13
N SER A 332 -1.05 2.12 18.00
CA SER A 332 -2.47 1.77 18.11
C SER A 332 -2.88 1.88 19.58
N TRP A 333 -3.96 2.58 19.85
CA TRP A 333 -4.49 2.80 21.18
C TRP A 333 -6.00 2.55 21.24
N THR A 334 -6.41 1.58 22.07
CA THR A 334 -7.82 1.22 22.24
C THR A 334 -8.39 1.88 23.49
N LEU A 335 -9.40 2.72 23.31
CA LEU A 335 -10.23 3.30 24.36
C LEU A 335 -11.36 2.31 24.67
N LYS A 336 -11.38 1.76 25.89
CA LYS A 336 -12.46 0.87 26.32
C LYS A 336 -13.75 1.66 26.53
N ILE A 337 -14.86 1.22 25.93
CA ILE A 337 -16.16 1.76 26.24
C ILE A 337 -16.54 1.23 27.64
N PRO A 338 -16.88 2.10 28.62
CA PRO A 338 -17.38 1.66 29.90
C PRO A 338 -18.57 0.72 29.71
N LYS A 339 -18.60 -0.43 30.39
CA LYS A 339 -19.79 -1.29 30.41
C LYS A 339 -20.91 -0.47 31.00
N THR A 340 -21.96 -0.17 30.25
CA THR A 340 -23.19 0.38 30.77
C THR A 340 -23.71 -0.64 31.78
N GLN A 341 -23.75 -0.28 33.06
CA GLN A 341 -24.43 -1.11 34.06
C GLN A 341 -25.91 -1.21 33.61
N PRO A 342 -26.48 -2.42 33.55
CA PRO A 342 -27.92 -2.53 33.35
C PRO A 342 -28.62 -1.68 34.40
N PRO A 343 -29.76 -1.02 34.09
CA PRO A 343 -30.51 -0.26 35.08
C PRO A 343 -30.80 -1.20 36.24
N LYS A 344 -30.46 -0.78 37.46
CA LYS A 344 -30.86 -1.50 38.69
C LYS A 344 -32.37 -1.53 38.70
N SER A 345 -32.94 -2.72 38.49
CA SER A 345 -34.37 -3.01 38.61
C SER A 345 -34.82 -2.79 40.04
#